data_d04ac0a5af42161ee3dfe3c24d27ed26
#
_entry.id   d04ac0a5af42161ee3dfe3c24d27ed26
#
_cell.length_a   1.000
_cell.length_b   1.000
_cell.length_c   1.000
_cell.angle_alpha   90.00
_cell.angle_beta   90.00
_cell.angle_gamma   90.00
#
_symmetry.space_group_name_H-M   'P 1'
#
loop_
_entity.id
_entity.type
_entity.pdbx_description
1 polymer ?
#
loop_
_entity_poly.entity_id
_entity_poly.type
_entity_poly.pdbx_seq_one_letter_code
_entity_poly.pdbx_strand_id
1 'polypeptide(L)'
;MHPERQREIRELFDDYIEMYAARDDRLTARFSQSVTGYPGSGSLLIRDREEWVRITRQDFAQVPGRIRIEMLDLALQDLCNDVVVATACFHIHLPNGVHQLAKEVARLVLIFRLEGAEWLIAHCSYSIPYQSVQDGEVFPLQSLQEQNSALQALVAERTQALQES
;
A
#
# COMPACT_ATOMS: atom_id res chain seq x y z
N MET A 1 13.59 1.80 -21.80
CA MET A 1 12.44 0.88 -22.03
C MET A 1 11.85 1.13 -23.42
N HIS A 2 11.58 0.06 -24.14
CA HIS A 2 10.93 0.16 -25.45
C HIS A 2 9.52 0.78 -25.29
N PRO A 3 9.13 1.76 -26.14
CA PRO A 3 7.85 2.47 -25.96
C PRO A 3 6.60 1.59 -25.95
N GLU A 4 6.57 0.51 -26.71
CA GLU A 4 5.44 -0.43 -26.71
C GLU A 4 5.32 -1.17 -25.38
N ARG A 5 6.43 -1.63 -24.83
CA ARG A 5 6.46 -2.27 -23.52
C ARG A 5 6.03 -1.30 -22.42
N GLN A 6 6.53 -0.07 -22.45
CA GLN A 6 6.15 0.96 -21.49
C GLN A 6 4.64 1.18 -21.49
N ARG A 7 4.05 1.25 -22.68
CA ARG A 7 2.60 1.41 -22.84
C ARG A 7 1.85 0.20 -22.30
N GLU A 8 2.26 -1.01 -22.68
CA GLU A 8 1.64 -2.25 -22.22
C GLU A 8 1.65 -2.39 -20.68
N ILE A 9 2.80 -2.18 -20.05
CA ILE A 9 2.91 -2.26 -18.58
C ILE A 9 2.12 -1.12 -17.93
N ARG A 10 2.12 0.08 -18.51
CA ARG A 10 1.32 1.20 -18.00
C ARG A 10 -0.18 0.87 -18.01
N GLU A 11 -0.67 0.28 -19.08
CA GLU A 11 -2.06 -0.15 -19.20
C GLU A 11 -2.39 -1.22 -18.16
N LEU A 12 -1.53 -2.21 -17.96
CA LEU A 12 -1.70 -3.24 -16.92
C LEU A 12 -1.72 -2.65 -15.51
N PHE A 13 -0.86 -1.68 -15.25
CA PHE A 13 -0.84 -0.96 -13.97
C PHE A 13 -2.13 -0.16 -13.75
N ASP A 14 -2.56 0.59 -14.75
CA ASP A 14 -3.78 1.40 -14.68
C ASP A 14 -5.02 0.50 -14.49
N ASP A 15 -5.08 -0.65 -15.16
CA ASP A 15 -6.12 -1.66 -14.96
C ASP A 15 -6.12 -2.22 -13.53
N TYR A 16 -4.93 -2.48 -12.99
CA TYR A 16 -4.79 -2.93 -11.59
C TYR A 16 -5.37 -1.89 -10.62
N ILE A 17 -4.99 -0.64 -10.77
CA ILE A 17 -5.47 0.46 -9.93
C ILE A 17 -6.99 0.63 -10.06
N GLU A 18 -7.54 0.55 -11.27
CA GLU A 18 -8.99 0.65 -11.49
C GLU A 18 -9.75 -0.53 -10.86
N MET A 19 -9.28 -1.75 -11.04
CA MET A 19 -9.88 -2.93 -10.40
C MET A 19 -9.80 -2.85 -8.88
N TYR A 20 -8.70 -2.36 -8.34
CA TYR A 20 -8.54 -2.13 -6.91
C TYR A 20 -9.53 -1.08 -6.39
N ALA A 21 -9.64 0.06 -7.08
CA ALA A 21 -10.58 1.12 -6.74
C ALA A 21 -12.04 0.66 -6.81
N ALA A 22 -12.40 -0.12 -7.81
CA ALA A 22 -13.73 -0.65 -8.03
C ALA A 22 -14.06 -1.87 -7.13
N ARG A 23 -13.13 -2.37 -6.37
CA ARG A 23 -13.27 -3.63 -5.59
C ARG A 23 -13.61 -4.82 -6.48
N ASP A 24 -12.99 -4.89 -7.64
CA ASP A 24 -13.24 -5.88 -8.67
C ASP A 24 -12.41 -7.15 -8.44
N ASP A 25 -13.05 -8.27 -8.17
CA ASP A 25 -12.40 -9.56 -7.86
C ASP A 25 -11.54 -10.10 -9.02
N ARG A 26 -11.76 -9.61 -10.26
CA ARG A 26 -10.90 -9.96 -11.40
C ARG A 26 -9.43 -9.58 -11.20
N LEU A 27 -9.15 -8.66 -10.28
CA LEU A 27 -7.80 -8.31 -9.86
C LEU A 27 -6.99 -9.55 -9.46
N THR A 28 -7.62 -10.52 -8.79
CA THR A 28 -6.95 -11.72 -8.28
C THR A 28 -6.35 -12.60 -9.38
N ALA A 29 -6.85 -12.50 -10.61
CA ALA A 29 -6.30 -13.23 -11.75
C ALA A 29 -4.96 -12.64 -12.27
N ARG A 30 -4.60 -11.45 -11.82
CA ARG A 30 -3.35 -10.78 -12.24
C ARG A 30 -2.11 -11.28 -11.50
N PHE A 31 -2.27 -12.03 -10.42
CA PHE A 31 -1.15 -12.52 -9.61
C PHE A 31 -0.58 -13.83 -10.18
N SER A 32 0.76 -13.92 -10.18
CA SER A 32 1.48 -15.17 -10.40
C SER A 32 1.17 -16.19 -9.32
N GLN A 33 1.26 -17.48 -9.63
CA GLN A 33 1.14 -18.56 -8.63
C GLN A 33 2.17 -18.44 -7.51
N SER A 34 3.36 -17.95 -7.82
CA SER A 34 4.48 -17.76 -6.90
C SER A 34 4.62 -16.32 -6.40
N VAL A 35 3.55 -15.53 -6.40
CA VAL A 35 3.59 -14.15 -5.94
C VAL A 35 4.02 -14.06 -4.48
N THR A 36 4.91 -13.10 -4.22
CA THR A 36 5.33 -12.75 -2.85
C THR A 36 5.00 -11.30 -2.57
N GLY A 37 4.99 -10.92 -1.30
CA GLY A 37 4.86 -9.52 -0.96
C GLY A 37 4.33 -9.24 0.42
N TYR A 38 4.04 -7.96 0.64
CA TYR A 38 3.52 -7.46 1.90
C TYR A 38 2.17 -6.80 1.65
N PRO A 39 1.11 -7.20 2.37
CA PRO A 39 -0.13 -6.42 2.41
C PRO A 39 0.12 -5.14 3.21
N GLY A 40 -0.75 -4.15 3.07
CA GLY A 40 -0.58 -2.84 3.72
C GLY A 40 -0.60 -2.85 5.25
N SER A 41 -0.89 -3.97 5.89
CA SER A 41 -1.03 -4.09 7.34
C SER A 41 -0.21 -5.22 7.93
N GLY A 42 0.34 -4.98 9.11
CA GLY A 42 1.03 -5.98 9.92
C GLY A 42 2.39 -6.39 9.39
N SER A 43 2.87 -7.51 9.88
CA SER A 43 4.19 -8.10 9.56
C SER A 43 4.07 -9.38 8.74
N LEU A 44 2.96 -9.58 8.05
CA LEU A 44 2.70 -10.77 7.25
C LEU A 44 3.50 -10.73 5.95
N LEU A 45 4.25 -11.78 5.69
CA LEU A 45 4.88 -12.05 4.39
C LEU A 45 4.04 -13.09 3.65
N ILE A 46 3.49 -12.68 2.50
CA ILE A 46 2.72 -13.55 1.62
C ILE A 46 3.65 -14.26 0.65
N ARG A 47 3.43 -15.57 0.44
CA ARG A 47 4.33 -16.42 -0.34
C ARG A 47 3.67 -17.12 -1.53
N ASP A 48 2.34 -17.04 -1.66
CA ASP A 48 1.62 -17.69 -2.74
C ASP A 48 0.36 -16.91 -3.14
N ARG A 49 -0.17 -17.26 -4.31
CA ARG A 49 -1.35 -16.60 -4.87
C ARG A 49 -2.61 -16.82 -4.06
N GLU A 50 -2.82 -18.00 -3.52
CA GLU A 50 -4.02 -18.34 -2.75
C GLU A 50 -4.16 -17.43 -1.52
N GLU A 51 -3.07 -17.23 -0.80
CA GLU A 51 -3.04 -16.33 0.35
C GLU A 51 -3.27 -14.88 -0.06
N TRP A 52 -2.68 -14.44 -1.18
CA TRP A 52 -2.87 -13.09 -1.70
C TRP A 52 -4.33 -12.84 -2.11
N VAL A 53 -4.96 -13.81 -2.76
CA VAL A 53 -6.38 -13.77 -3.14
C VAL A 53 -7.26 -13.64 -1.90
N ARG A 54 -7.01 -14.44 -0.87
CA ARG A 54 -7.75 -14.39 0.39
C ARG A 54 -7.67 -13.01 1.05
N ILE A 55 -6.48 -12.43 1.12
CA ILE A 55 -6.26 -11.11 1.72
C ILE A 55 -6.91 -10.01 0.89
N THR A 56 -6.83 -10.09 -0.42
CA THR A 56 -7.48 -9.12 -1.32
C THR A 56 -8.99 -9.13 -1.13
N ARG A 57 -9.61 -10.31 -1.05
CA ARG A 57 -11.05 -10.43 -0.79
C ARG A 57 -11.45 -9.93 0.58
N GLN A 58 -10.61 -10.13 1.57
CA GLN A 58 -10.82 -9.61 2.92
C GLN A 58 -10.77 -8.07 2.93
N ASP A 59 -9.82 -7.47 2.23
CA ASP A 59 -9.72 -6.02 2.06
C ASP A 59 -10.97 -5.46 1.37
N PHE A 60 -11.41 -6.07 0.28
CA PHE A 60 -12.62 -5.65 -0.44
C PHE A 60 -13.88 -5.77 0.40
N ALA A 61 -13.98 -6.80 1.23
CA ALA A 61 -15.11 -6.98 2.14
C ALA A 61 -15.15 -5.94 3.26
N GLN A 62 -14.00 -5.50 3.72
CA GLN A 62 -13.89 -4.49 4.78
C GLN A 62 -14.37 -3.12 4.30
N VAL A 63 -14.07 -2.75 3.06
CA VAL A 63 -14.52 -1.50 2.42
C VAL A 63 -15.15 -1.87 1.07
N PRO A 64 -16.42 -2.28 1.03
CA PRO A 64 -17.03 -2.83 -0.18
C PRO A 64 -17.42 -1.78 -1.22
N GLY A 65 -17.55 -0.51 -0.81
CA GLY A 65 -17.83 0.59 -1.72
C GLY A 65 -16.60 1.00 -2.53
N ARG A 66 -16.84 1.53 -3.73
CA ARG A 66 -15.77 2.06 -4.56
C ARG A 66 -14.95 3.09 -3.80
N ILE A 67 -13.63 2.99 -3.87
CA ILE A 67 -12.68 3.97 -3.36
C ILE A 67 -12.12 4.81 -4.51
N ARG A 68 -11.53 5.95 -4.21
CA ARG A 68 -10.85 6.80 -5.19
C ARG A 68 -9.35 6.79 -4.92
N ILE A 69 -8.59 6.42 -5.92
CA ILE A 69 -7.12 6.47 -5.89
C ILE A 69 -6.67 7.73 -6.62
N GLU A 70 -5.99 8.61 -5.90
CA GLU A 70 -5.37 9.81 -6.45
C GLU A 70 -3.89 9.54 -6.68
N MET A 71 -3.51 9.22 -7.91
CA MET A 71 -2.13 8.91 -8.27
C MET A 71 -1.26 10.17 -8.17
N LEU A 72 -0.17 10.08 -7.42
CA LEU A 72 0.80 11.16 -7.26
C LEU A 72 1.98 10.98 -8.20
N ASP A 73 2.53 9.76 -8.27
CA ASP A 73 3.70 9.47 -9.10
C ASP A 73 3.75 7.99 -9.47
N LEU A 74 4.33 7.70 -10.64
CA LEU A 74 4.54 6.34 -11.13
C LEU A 74 5.84 6.28 -11.92
N ALA A 75 6.74 5.40 -11.51
CA ALA A 75 7.98 5.08 -12.22
C ALA A 75 7.94 3.63 -12.71
N LEU A 76 8.32 3.42 -13.96
CA LEU A 76 8.47 2.10 -14.56
C LEU A 76 9.94 1.86 -14.87
N GLN A 77 10.44 0.67 -14.53
CA GLN A 77 11.84 0.30 -14.74
C GLN A 77 11.94 -1.14 -15.29
N ASP A 78 12.57 -1.27 -16.46
CA ASP A 78 12.98 -2.60 -16.96
C ASP A 78 14.13 -3.15 -16.12
N LEU A 79 13.97 -4.33 -15.57
CA LEU A 79 15.09 -5.06 -14.97
C LEU A 79 15.72 -6.04 -15.97
N CYS A 80 14.90 -6.64 -16.82
CA CYS A 80 15.33 -7.49 -17.94
C CYS A 80 14.16 -7.61 -18.93
N ASN A 81 14.33 -8.44 -19.96
CA ASN A 81 13.31 -8.63 -21.00
C ASN A 81 11.95 -9.08 -20.49
N ASP A 82 11.94 -9.82 -19.37
CA ASP A 82 10.74 -10.46 -18.84
C ASP A 82 10.30 -9.91 -17.48
N VAL A 83 10.95 -8.84 -17.00
CA VAL A 83 10.65 -8.27 -15.68
C VAL A 83 10.65 -6.75 -15.71
N VAL A 84 9.54 -6.15 -15.27
CA VAL A 84 9.39 -4.70 -15.11
C VAL A 84 8.91 -4.40 -13.70
N VAL A 85 9.50 -3.39 -13.08
CA VAL A 85 9.07 -2.87 -11.77
C VAL A 85 8.27 -1.59 -11.97
N ALA A 86 7.09 -1.54 -11.35
CA ALA A 86 6.29 -0.34 -11.21
C ALA A 86 6.34 0.13 -9.76
N THR A 87 6.76 1.36 -9.54
CA THR A 87 6.84 1.98 -8.21
C THR A 87 5.94 3.20 -8.20
N ALA A 88 4.97 3.24 -7.30
CA ALA A 88 3.93 4.26 -7.29
C ALA A 88 3.68 4.84 -5.91
N CYS A 89 3.23 6.10 -5.89
CA CYS A 89 2.72 6.78 -4.70
C CYS A 89 1.34 7.36 -5.01
N PHE A 90 0.41 7.25 -4.06
CA PHE A 90 -0.95 7.75 -4.22
C PHE A 90 -1.64 8.03 -2.88
N HIS A 91 -2.71 8.81 -2.92
CA HIS A 91 -3.65 8.95 -1.81
C HIS A 91 -4.86 8.05 -2.02
N ILE A 92 -5.41 7.53 -0.92
CA ILE A 92 -6.62 6.72 -0.92
C ILE A 92 -7.75 7.53 -0.30
N HIS A 93 -8.84 7.72 -1.04
CA HIS A 93 -10.04 8.40 -0.57
C HIS A 93 -11.16 7.38 -0.39
N LEU A 94 -11.54 7.12 0.86
CA LEU A 94 -12.62 6.20 1.21
C LEU A 94 -14.00 6.86 1.06
N PRO A 95 -15.06 6.08 0.74
CA PRO A 95 -16.40 6.63 0.50
C PRO A 95 -17.04 7.29 1.73
N ASN A 96 -16.66 6.88 2.93
CA ASN A 96 -17.22 7.39 4.22
C ASN A 96 -16.46 8.59 4.78
N GLY A 97 -15.57 9.22 4.02
CA GLY A 97 -14.91 10.45 4.42
C GLY A 97 -13.92 10.31 5.57
N VAL A 98 -13.26 9.16 5.72
CA VAL A 98 -12.14 8.99 6.66
C VAL A 98 -10.96 9.82 6.13
N HIS A 99 -10.92 11.09 6.51
CA HIS A 99 -9.97 12.06 5.97
C HIS A 99 -8.52 11.77 6.33
N GLN A 100 -8.28 11.02 7.39
CA GLN A 100 -6.91 10.73 7.85
C GLN A 100 -6.16 9.90 6.82
N LEU A 101 -6.81 8.89 6.23
CA LEU A 101 -6.18 8.05 5.21
C LEU A 101 -5.90 8.82 3.91
N ALA A 102 -6.74 9.80 3.57
CA ALA A 102 -6.57 10.64 2.39
C ALA A 102 -5.35 11.57 2.46
N LYS A 103 -4.81 11.81 3.64
CA LYS A 103 -3.60 12.62 3.86
C LYS A 103 -2.32 11.79 3.81
N GLU A 104 -2.45 10.47 3.99
CA GLU A 104 -1.30 9.56 3.95
C GLU A 104 -0.90 9.28 2.50
N VAL A 105 0.40 9.14 2.29
CA VAL A 105 0.93 8.68 1.00
C VAL A 105 1.10 7.19 1.05
N ALA A 106 0.24 6.47 0.35
CA ALA A 106 0.40 5.05 0.13
C ALA A 106 1.51 4.79 -0.91
N ARG A 107 2.29 3.76 -0.69
CA ARG A 107 3.36 3.33 -1.59
C ARG A 107 3.07 1.92 -2.09
N LEU A 108 3.24 1.72 -3.39
CA LEU A 108 3.00 0.44 -4.03
C LEU A 108 4.17 0.07 -4.94
N VAL A 109 4.65 -1.15 -4.81
CA VAL A 109 5.58 -1.75 -5.76
C VAL A 109 4.92 -2.97 -6.37
N LEU A 110 4.79 -2.99 -7.69
CA LEU A 110 4.40 -4.17 -8.46
C LEU A 110 5.58 -4.60 -9.32
N ILE A 111 5.93 -5.88 -9.24
CA ILE A 111 6.89 -6.48 -10.16
C ILE A 111 6.11 -7.35 -11.13
N PHE A 112 6.05 -6.90 -12.38
CA PHE A 112 5.47 -7.66 -13.48
C PHE A 112 6.51 -8.60 -14.05
N ARG A 113 6.12 -9.85 -14.23
CA ARG A 113 6.95 -10.86 -14.88
C ARG A 113 6.18 -11.51 -16.02
N LEU A 114 6.83 -11.64 -17.18
CA LEU A 114 6.25 -12.32 -18.32
C LEU A 114 6.32 -13.85 -18.08
N GLU A 115 5.16 -14.46 -17.95
CA GLU A 115 5.00 -15.92 -17.76
C GLU A 115 4.23 -16.47 -18.96
N GLY A 116 4.95 -17.19 -19.83
CA GLY A 116 4.40 -17.56 -21.13
C GLY A 116 4.15 -16.33 -22.01
N ALA A 117 2.90 -16.06 -22.31
CA ALA A 117 2.48 -14.89 -23.11
C ALA A 117 1.83 -13.79 -22.29
N GLU A 118 1.76 -13.93 -20.96
CA GLU A 118 1.06 -12.99 -20.08
C GLU A 118 2.01 -12.35 -19.06
N TRP A 119 1.81 -11.04 -18.86
CA TRP A 119 2.43 -10.33 -17.75
C TRP A 119 1.62 -10.54 -16.49
N LEU A 120 2.22 -11.17 -15.48
CA LEU A 120 1.61 -11.40 -14.17
C LEU A 120 2.39 -10.66 -13.08
N ILE A 121 1.71 -10.39 -11.97
CA ILE A 121 2.33 -9.75 -10.81
C ILE A 121 3.05 -10.82 -9.99
N ALA A 122 4.37 -10.79 -10.01
CA ALA A 122 5.22 -11.72 -9.27
C ALA A 122 5.55 -11.22 -7.86
N HIS A 123 5.45 -9.90 -7.62
CA HIS A 123 5.63 -9.30 -6.31
C HIS A 123 4.72 -8.10 -6.16
N CYS A 124 4.10 -7.97 -4.99
CA CYS A 124 3.29 -6.81 -4.64
C CYS A 124 3.64 -6.37 -3.23
N SER A 125 4.11 -5.16 -3.08
CA SER A 125 4.43 -4.57 -1.78
C SER A 125 3.66 -3.28 -1.61
N TYR A 126 2.81 -3.24 -0.61
CA TYR A 126 1.98 -2.09 -0.29
C TYR A 126 2.32 -1.61 1.12
N SER A 127 2.49 -0.30 1.30
CA SER A 127 2.78 0.27 2.60
C SER A 127 2.29 1.70 2.73
N ILE A 128 1.99 2.09 3.96
CA ILE A 128 1.75 3.48 4.33
C ILE A 128 2.85 3.87 5.32
N PRO A 129 3.76 4.81 4.98
CA PRO A 129 4.85 5.19 5.86
C PRO A 129 4.34 5.92 7.11
N TYR A 130 5.12 5.90 8.16
CA TYR A 130 4.84 6.68 9.36
C TYR A 130 4.87 8.18 9.04
N GLN A 131 3.77 8.88 9.28
CA GLN A 131 3.70 10.34 9.11
C GLN A 131 4.63 11.10 10.05
N SER A 132 4.95 10.49 11.16
CA SER A 132 5.78 11.09 12.20
C SER A 132 7.27 11.10 11.91
N VAL A 133 7.69 10.49 10.79
CA VAL A 133 9.11 10.54 10.36
C VAL A 133 9.39 11.89 9.74
N GLN A 134 10.34 12.63 10.29
CA GLN A 134 10.79 13.91 9.75
C GLN A 134 11.84 13.71 8.66
N ASP A 135 12.08 14.76 7.87
CA ASP A 135 13.09 14.74 6.83
C ASP A 135 14.46 14.36 7.42
N GLY A 136 15.06 13.33 6.85
CA GLY A 136 16.34 12.79 7.30
C GLY A 136 16.29 11.71 8.38
N GLU A 137 15.11 11.41 8.92
CA GLU A 137 14.92 10.30 9.85
C GLU A 137 14.53 9.02 9.10
N VAL A 138 15.08 7.88 9.52
CA VAL A 138 14.63 6.54 9.09
C VAL A 138 13.57 6.00 10.06
N PHE A 139 13.69 6.32 11.33
CA PHE A 139 12.74 5.93 12.37
C PHE A 139 12.12 7.17 13.01
N PRO A 140 10.83 7.14 13.41
CA PRO A 140 10.12 8.29 13.99
C PRO A 140 10.50 8.54 15.45
N LEU A 141 11.79 8.68 15.75
CA LEU A 141 12.29 8.78 17.12
C LEU A 141 11.85 10.06 17.82
N GLN A 142 11.90 11.20 17.13
CA GLN A 142 11.50 12.47 17.70
C GLN A 142 10.00 12.49 18.02
N SER A 143 9.17 12.05 17.10
CA SER A 143 7.72 11.99 17.30
C SER A 143 7.33 11.02 18.41
N LEU A 144 8.00 9.88 18.51
CA LEU A 144 7.79 8.92 19.60
C LEU A 144 8.18 9.50 20.97
N GLN A 145 9.27 10.27 21.02
CA GLN A 145 9.69 10.98 22.24
C GLN A 145 8.67 12.04 22.66
N GLU A 146 8.20 12.84 21.71
CA GLU A 146 7.18 13.87 21.95
C GLU A 146 5.87 13.26 22.45
N GLN A 147 5.40 12.19 21.80
CA GLN A 147 4.21 11.47 22.23
C GLN A 147 4.36 10.87 23.62
N ASN A 148 5.53 10.28 23.90
CA ASN A 148 5.80 9.69 25.22
C ASN A 148 5.82 10.78 26.31
N SER A 149 6.46 11.92 26.07
CA SER A 149 6.51 13.04 27.00
C SER A 149 5.10 13.62 27.25
N ALA A 150 4.28 13.77 26.20
CA ALA A 150 2.89 14.24 26.31
C ALA A 150 2.05 13.25 27.13
N LEU A 151 2.21 11.96 26.90
CA LEU A 151 1.50 10.91 27.65
C LEU A 151 1.89 10.89 29.13
N GLN A 152 3.17 11.06 29.44
CA GLN A 152 3.66 11.14 30.83
C GLN A 152 3.09 12.36 31.55
N ALA A 153 3.02 13.53 30.89
CA ALA A 153 2.41 14.73 31.43
C ALA A 153 0.92 14.52 31.74
N LEU A 154 0.19 13.88 30.83
CA LEU A 154 -1.23 13.58 30.99
C LEU A 154 -1.47 12.61 32.16
N VAL A 155 -0.64 11.59 32.30
CA VAL A 155 -0.72 10.63 33.42
C VAL A 155 -0.47 11.34 34.73
N ALA A 156 0.54 12.22 34.83
CA ALA A 156 0.84 12.98 36.03
C ALA A 156 -0.35 13.90 36.43
N GLU A 157 -0.93 14.61 35.47
CA GLU A 157 -2.11 15.46 35.68
C GLU A 157 -3.30 14.65 36.21
N ARG A 158 -3.61 13.52 35.57
CA ARG A 158 -4.72 12.65 36.00
C ARG A 158 -4.50 12.06 37.37
N THR A 159 -3.26 11.67 37.69
CA THR A 159 -2.92 11.12 39.00
C THR A 159 -3.09 12.16 40.09
N GLN A 160 -2.64 13.42 39.85
CA GLN A 160 -2.82 14.51 40.79
C GLN A 160 -4.31 14.81 41.02
N ALA A 161 -5.11 14.91 39.94
CA ALA A 161 -6.55 15.15 40.06
C ALA A 161 -7.28 14.06 40.88
N LEU A 162 -6.85 12.79 40.74
CA LEU A 162 -7.40 11.69 41.53
C LEU A 162 -6.99 11.75 43.02
N GLN A 163 -5.80 12.24 43.33
CA GLN A 163 -5.33 12.41 44.71
C GLN A 163 -6.01 13.57 45.44
N GLU A 164 -6.42 14.60 44.70
CA GLU A 164 -7.11 15.79 45.24
C GLU A 164 -8.62 15.57 45.41
N SER A 165 -9.19 14.52 44.84
CA SER A 165 -10.60 14.18 45.01
C SER A 165 -10.80 13.22 46.17
#